data_a78871ca9d15fd1c5a0dc63f3195096a
#
_entry.id   a78871ca9d15fd1c5a0dc63f3195096a
#
_cell.length_a   1.000
_cell.length_b   1.000
_cell.length_c   1.000
_cell.angle_alpha   90.00
_cell.angle_beta   90.00
_cell.angle_gamma   90.00
#
_symmetry.space_group_name_H-M   'P 1'
#
loop_
_entity.id
_entity.type
_entity.pdbx_description
1 polymer ?
#
loop_
_entity_poly.entity_id
_entity_poly.type
_entity_poly.pdbx_seq_one_letter_code
_entity_poly.pdbx_strand_id
1 'polypeptide(L)'
;MCIRDSVITDPKTPWPWINYLGNEDFFSLISNTAGGYSFYKDAKFRRITRYRYNNSPLDMDGHRIYINDGGTVWNPGWQPTKTELDSYACRHGLGYTVVEGKKDGVTARQELFVPKGDACELDRVTVCNESAAVKELDLFSYVEFCLWDAVDDSSNFQRNYSTGEVEVCLLYTS
;
A
#
# COMPACT_ATOMS: atom_id res chain seq x y z
N MET A 1 28.14 9.17 5.59
CA MET A 1 27.66 8.18 4.61
C MET A 1 26.33 8.70 4.10
N CYS A 2 26.26 9.12 2.83
CA CYS A 2 24.97 9.54 2.25
C CYS A 2 24.18 8.28 1.95
N ILE A 3 23.13 8.04 2.71
CA ILE A 3 22.14 6.98 2.40
C ILE A 3 21.35 7.52 1.21
N ARG A 4 21.47 6.89 0.06
CA ARG A 4 20.66 7.21 -1.11
C ARG A 4 19.45 6.31 -1.12
N ASP A 5 18.27 6.89 -1.31
CA ASP A 5 17.06 6.13 -1.57
C ASP A 5 17.21 5.33 -2.86
N SER A 6 16.61 4.16 -2.88
CA SER A 6 16.41 3.42 -4.12
C SER A 6 15.20 4.02 -4.85
N VAL A 7 15.39 4.50 -6.06
CA VAL A 7 14.32 5.12 -6.86
C VAL A 7 13.99 4.21 -8.05
N ILE A 8 12.72 3.86 -8.16
CA ILE A 8 12.15 3.03 -9.22
C ILE A 8 11.18 3.88 -10.01
N THR A 9 11.38 3.99 -11.30
CA THR A 9 10.61 4.88 -12.19
C THR A 9 9.69 4.13 -13.16
N ASP A 10 9.69 2.80 -13.12
CA ASP A 10 8.78 1.95 -13.89
C ASP A 10 8.08 0.97 -12.93
N PRO A 11 6.75 1.01 -12.82
CA PRO A 11 6.02 0.08 -11.96
C PRO A 11 6.00 -1.36 -12.51
N LYS A 12 6.27 -1.54 -13.81
CA LYS A 12 6.20 -2.82 -14.53
C LYS A 12 7.48 -3.65 -14.35
N THR A 13 7.96 -3.75 -13.12
CA THR A 13 9.14 -4.57 -12.80
C THR A 13 8.80 -6.06 -12.95
N PRO A 14 9.76 -6.91 -13.40
CA PRO A 14 9.54 -8.36 -13.55
C PRO A 14 9.13 -9.06 -12.24
N TRP A 15 9.65 -8.57 -11.13
CA TRP A 15 9.38 -9.02 -9.77
C TRP A 15 9.11 -7.82 -8.87
N PRO A 16 8.34 -7.97 -7.78
CA PRO A 16 8.19 -6.91 -6.80
C PRO A 16 9.55 -6.55 -6.18
N TRP A 17 9.92 -5.29 -6.22
CA TRP A 17 11.07 -4.76 -5.50
C TRP A 17 10.60 -4.27 -4.15
N ILE A 18 11.06 -4.92 -3.08
CA ILE A 18 10.51 -4.75 -1.74
C ILE A 18 11.43 -3.96 -0.83
N ASN A 19 10.84 -3.18 0.06
CA ASN A 19 11.48 -2.56 1.21
C ASN A 19 10.97 -3.20 2.50
N TYR A 20 11.85 -3.33 3.48
CA TYR A 20 11.51 -3.81 4.81
C TYR A 20 11.44 -2.62 5.76
N LEU A 21 10.25 -2.38 6.30
CA LEU A 21 10.00 -1.36 7.31
C LEU A 21 9.73 -2.06 8.63
N GLY A 22 10.17 -1.47 9.73
CA GLY A 22 9.88 -2.08 11.03
C GLY A 22 10.62 -1.46 12.19
N ASN A 23 10.19 -1.89 13.37
CA ASN A 23 10.85 -1.64 14.66
C ASN A 23 11.09 -2.99 15.38
N GLU A 24 11.18 -2.99 16.71
CA GLU A 24 11.47 -4.22 17.48
C GLU A 24 10.35 -5.25 17.40
N ASP A 25 9.11 -4.82 17.20
CA ASP A 25 7.93 -5.69 17.32
C ASP A 25 7.05 -5.75 16.05
N PHE A 26 6.99 -4.67 15.28
CA PHE A 26 6.10 -4.57 14.13
C PHE A 26 6.90 -4.41 12.84
N PHE A 27 6.52 -5.15 11.81
CA PHE A 27 7.21 -5.17 10.54
C PHE A 27 6.24 -5.10 9.36
N SER A 28 6.68 -4.44 8.29
CA SER A 28 5.95 -4.36 7.04
C SER A 28 6.90 -4.56 5.86
N LEU A 29 6.47 -5.33 4.89
CA LEU A 29 7.12 -5.47 3.59
C LEU A 29 6.29 -4.71 2.57
N ILE A 30 6.92 -3.77 1.89
CA ILE A 30 6.25 -2.93 0.90
C ILE A 30 6.96 -3.05 -0.44
N SER A 31 6.20 -3.41 -1.47
CA SER A 31 6.71 -3.46 -2.83
C SER A 31 6.73 -2.09 -3.51
N ASN A 32 7.40 -2.03 -4.66
CA ASN A 32 7.38 -0.82 -5.49
C ASN A 32 5.98 -0.44 -5.97
N THR A 33 5.02 -1.34 -6.00
CA THR A 33 3.63 -1.05 -6.36
C THR A 33 2.72 -0.85 -5.14
N ALA A 34 3.29 -0.65 -3.95
CA ALA A 34 2.62 -0.53 -2.66
C ALA A 34 1.89 -1.79 -2.19
N GLY A 35 2.18 -2.96 -2.77
CA GLY A 35 1.74 -4.25 -2.25
C GLY A 35 2.62 -4.74 -1.11
N GLY A 36 2.18 -5.80 -0.45
CA GLY A 36 2.95 -6.40 0.61
C GLY A 36 2.10 -6.84 1.79
N TYR A 37 2.72 -7.00 2.94
CA TYR A 37 2.03 -7.42 4.15
C TYR A 37 2.73 -6.93 5.41
N SER A 38 1.98 -6.86 6.49
CA SER A 38 2.48 -6.52 7.82
C SER A 38 2.27 -7.66 8.82
N PHE A 39 3.12 -7.70 9.84
CA PHE A 39 3.06 -8.71 10.88
C PHE A 39 3.65 -8.19 12.21
N TYR A 40 3.22 -8.82 13.30
CA TYR A 40 3.72 -8.55 14.64
C TYR A 40 4.62 -9.69 15.12
N LYS A 41 5.92 -9.47 15.27
CA LYS A 41 6.96 -10.40 15.73
C LYS A 41 7.20 -11.62 14.84
N ASP A 42 6.15 -12.26 14.33
CA ASP A 42 6.26 -13.50 13.56
C ASP A 42 5.44 -13.44 12.28
N ALA A 43 6.12 -13.58 11.13
CA ALA A 43 5.51 -13.44 9.81
C ALA A 43 4.55 -14.59 9.45
N LYS A 44 4.65 -15.74 10.12
CA LYS A 44 3.81 -16.90 9.88
C LYS A 44 2.60 -16.91 10.81
N PHE A 45 2.82 -16.78 12.12
CA PHE A 45 1.79 -16.98 13.14
C PHE A 45 1.11 -15.69 13.62
N ARG A 46 1.67 -14.52 13.26
CA ARG A 46 1.14 -13.20 13.66
C ARG A 46 1.10 -12.23 12.49
N ARG A 47 0.71 -12.74 11.33
CA ARG A 47 0.47 -11.94 10.15
C ARG A 47 -0.83 -11.15 10.30
N ILE A 48 -0.77 -9.88 9.95
CA ILE A 48 -1.90 -8.96 10.09
C ILE A 48 -2.60 -8.80 8.75
N THR A 49 -1.87 -8.36 7.73
CA THR A 49 -2.43 -8.20 6.38
C THR A 49 -2.10 -9.42 5.52
N ARG A 50 -3.01 -9.72 4.60
CA ARG A 50 -2.91 -10.88 3.72
C ARG A 50 -1.90 -10.64 2.60
N TYR A 51 -1.14 -11.67 2.26
CA TYR A 51 -0.33 -11.74 1.06
C TYR A 51 -0.20 -13.20 0.61
N ARG A 52 -0.64 -13.49 -0.61
CA ARG A 52 -0.58 -14.82 -1.19
C ARG A 52 0.46 -14.85 -2.31
N TYR A 53 1.53 -15.61 -2.11
CA TYR A 53 2.67 -15.68 -3.03
C TYR A 53 2.35 -16.25 -4.41
N ASN A 54 1.26 -17.02 -4.51
CA ASN A 54 0.85 -17.69 -5.74
C ASN A 54 -0.32 -16.99 -6.44
N ASN A 55 -0.65 -15.77 -6.08
CA ASN A 55 -1.68 -15.00 -6.74
C ASN A 55 -1.27 -14.59 -8.15
N SER A 56 -2.26 -14.51 -9.03
CA SER A 56 -2.11 -13.95 -10.35
C SER A 56 -3.17 -12.84 -10.56
N PRO A 57 -2.72 -11.60 -10.84
CA PRO A 57 -1.33 -11.16 -10.90
C PRO A 57 -0.64 -11.13 -9.53
N LEU A 58 0.69 -11.16 -9.54
CA LEU A 58 1.51 -11.01 -8.34
C LEU A 58 1.29 -9.64 -7.70
N ASP A 59 1.51 -9.58 -6.38
CA ASP A 59 1.53 -8.34 -5.62
C ASP A 59 0.17 -7.61 -5.57
N MET A 60 -0.91 -8.37 -5.46
CA MET A 60 -2.27 -7.84 -5.39
C MET A 60 -2.81 -7.62 -3.98
N ASP A 61 -2.36 -8.42 -3.05
CA ASP A 61 -2.93 -8.51 -1.70
C ASP A 61 -2.39 -7.40 -0.76
N GLY A 62 -2.92 -7.36 0.43
CA GLY A 62 -2.49 -6.48 1.50
C GLY A 62 -3.40 -5.28 1.67
N HIS A 63 -2.90 -4.10 1.37
CA HIS A 63 -3.64 -2.85 1.46
C HIS A 63 -3.42 -2.00 0.20
N ARG A 64 -4.44 -1.25 -0.19
CA ARG A 64 -4.43 -0.44 -1.42
C ARG A 64 -5.25 0.83 -1.25
N ILE A 65 -4.85 1.85 -1.98
CA ILE A 65 -5.65 3.04 -2.17
C ILE A 65 -6.10 3.09 -3.62
N TYR A 66 -7.40 3.25 -3.84
CA TYR A 66 -7.96 3.43 -5.17
C TYR A 66 -8.53 4.83 -5.30
N ILE A 67 -8.39 5.39 -6.48
CA ILE A 67 -8.90 6.71 -6.84
C ILE A 67 -9.82 6.52 -8.05
N ASN A 68 -11.05 7.01 -7.94
CA ASN A 68 -11.97 7.08 -9.06
C ASN A 68 -12.10 8.54 -9.50
N ASP A 69 -11.73 8.81 -10.74
CA ASP A 69 -11.85 10.11 -11.40
C ASP A 69 -12.80 9.96 -12.58
N GLY A 70 -14.05 10.35 -12.40
CA GLY A 70 -15.08 10.32 -13.44
C GLY A 70 -15.30 8.93 -14.08
N GLY A 71 -15.15 7.84 -13.34
CA GLY A 71 -15.29 6.47 -13.81
C GLY A 71 -13.97 5.80 -14.21
N THR A 72 -12.86 6.53 -14.24
CA THR A 72 -11.52 5.95 -14.41
C THR A 72 -10.95 5.60 -13.05
N VAL A 73 -10.80 4.30 -12.78
CA VAL A 73 -10.21 3.81 -11.53
C VAL A 73 -8.71 3.57 -11.71
N TRP A 74 -7.91 4.14 -10.83
CA TRP A 74 -6.46 4.00 -10.81
C TRP A 74 -5.91 4.02 -9.39
N ASN A 75 -4.63 3.75 -9.23
CA ASN A 75 -3.92 3.91 -7.98
C ASN A 75 -2.47 4.35 -8.22
N PRO A 76 -1.79 4.96 -7.23
CA PRO A 76 -0.45 5.48 -7.41
C PRO A 76 0.60 4.39 -7.71
N GLY A 77 0.36 3.15 -7.28
CA GLY A 77 1.26 2.02 -7.48
C GLY A 77 1.08 1.28 -8.81
N TRP A 78 0.12 1.66 -9.65
CA TRP A 78 -0.24 1.00 -10.89
C TRP A 78 -0.94 -0.36 -10.70
N GLN A 79 -0.43 -1.26 -9.86
CA GLN A 79 -1.08 -2.51 -9.49
C GLN A 79 -2.20 -2.27 -8.45
N PRO A 80 -3.33 -2.98 -8.50
CA PRO A 80 -3.71 -4.01 -9.47
C PRO A 80 -4.52 -3.46 -10.65
N THR A 81 -4.87 -2.17 -10.67
CA THR A 81 -5.72 -1.56 -11.69
C THR A 81 -5.09 -1.62 -13.08
N LYS A 82 -3.77 -1.56 -13.16
CA LYS A 82 -2.98 -1.50 -14.39
C LYS A 82 -3.39 -0.35 -15.32
N THR A 83 -4.03 0.66 -14.76
CA THR A 83 -4.34 1.89 -15.48
C THR A 83 -3.05 2.64 -15.73
N GLU A 84 -2.78 2.99 -16.98
CA GLU A 84 -1.55 3.70 -17.35
C GLU A 84 -1.49 5.07 -16.68
N LEU A 85 -0.35 5.34 -16.05
CA LEU A 85 -0.06 6.58 -15.36
C LEU A 85 0.73 7.54 -16.26
N ASP A 86 0.53 8.83 -16.11
CA ASP A 86 1.31 9.86 -16.82
C ASP A 86 2.74 9.92 -16.29
N SER A 87 2.91 9.66 -14.97
CA SER A 87 4.21 9.48 -14.34
C SER A 87 4.09 8.59 -13.10
N TYR A 88 5.20 7.94 -12.77
CA TYR A 88 5.30 7.05 -11.61
C TYR A 88 6.70 7.16 -11.01
N ALA A 89 6.77 7.12 -9.69
CA ALA A 89 8.02 6.96 -8.94
C ALA A 89 7.76 6.22 -7.62
N CYS A 90 8.58 5.23 -7.34
CA CYS A 90 8.68 4.65 -6.01
C CYS A 90 10.04 4.96 -5.41
N ARG A 91 10.07 5.35 -4.14
CA ARG A 91 11.28 5.61 -3.36
C ARG A 91 11.29 4.73 -2.13
N HIS A 92 12.25 3.83 -2.07
CA HIS A 92 12.52 3.03 -0.90
C HIS A 92 13.64 3.67 -0.08
N GLY A 93 13.28 4.28 1.03
CA GLY A 93 14.19 4.83 2.00
C GLY A 93 14.44 3.87 3.16
N LEU A 94 15.34 4.24 4.08
CA LEU A 94 15.71 3.39 5.21
C LEU A 94 14.55 3.13 6.20
N GLY A 95 13.63 4.07 6.34
CA GLY A 95 12.51 3.97 7.29
C GLY A 95 11.16 4.31 6.67
N TYR A 96 11.06 4.36 5.34
CA TYR A 96 9.83 4.70 4.64
C TYR A 96 9.83 4.15 3.21
N THR A 97 8.64 4.04 2.65
CA THR A 97 8.42 3.87 1.22
C THR A 97 7.46 4.95 0.75
N VAL A 98 7.78 5.59 -0.36
CA VAL A 98 6.89 6.55 -1.03
C VAL A 98 6.59 6.04 -2.42
N VAL A 99 5.31 5.88 -2.72
CA VAL A 99 4.82 5.58 -4.08
C VAL A 99 4.02 6.77 -4.57
N GLU A 100 4.41 7.31 -5.70
CA GLU A 100 3.79 8.49 -6.30
C GLU A 100 3.37 8.17 -7.73
N GLY A 101 2.11 8.41 -8.05
CA GLY A 101 1.55 8.25 -9.38
C GLY A 101 0.81 9.52 -9.79
N LYS A 102 0.86 9.83 -11.09
CA LYS A 102 0.10 10.93 -11.68
C LYS A 102 -0.78 10.42 -12.80
N LYS A 103 -2.03 10.89 -12.82
CA LYS A 103 -3.00 10.56 -13.86
C LYS A 103 -3.90 11.77 -14.14
N ASP A 104 -3.98 12.18 -15.39
CA ASP A 104 -4.89 13.24 -15.89
C ASP A 104 -4.87 14.52 -15.03
N GLY A 105 -3.67 14.98 -14.63
CA GLY A 105 -3.45 16.17 -13.82
C GLY A 105 -3.73 15.99 -12.32
N VAL A 106 -3.98 14.78 -11.84
CA VAL A 106 -4.06 14.44 -10.42
C VAL A 106 -2.81 13.69 -10.02
N THR A 107 -2.13 14.16 -8.98
CA THR A 107 -0.99 13.48 -8.35
C THR A 107 -1.44 12.85 -7.04
N ALA A 108 -1.20 11.56 -6.86
CA ALA A 108 -1.40 10.85 -5.61
C ALA A 108 -0.09 10.31 -5.09
N ARG A 109 0.19 10.57 -3.82
CA ARG A 109 1.37 10.13 -3.11
C ARG A 109 0.96 9.34 -1.89
N GLN A 110 1.45 8.12 -1.78
CA GLN A 110 1.27 7.21 -0.67
C GLN A 110 2.62 7.04 0.03
N GLU A 111 2.67 7.37 1.30
CA GLU A 111 3.88 7.27 2.13
C GLU A 111 3.61 6.30 3.29
N LEU A 112 4.37 5.21 3.29
CA LEU A 112 4.23 4.10 4.22
C LEU A 112 5.44 4.03 5.15
N PHE A 113 5.19 3.90 6.44
CA PHE A 113 6.25 3.74 7.44
C PHE A 113 5.74 3.07 8.71
N VAL A 114 6.66 2.50 9.46
CA VAL A 114 6.43 1.93 10.79
C VAL A 114 7.08 2.87 11.81
N PRO A 115 6.30 3.52 12.69
CA PRO A 115 6.84 4.43 13.68
C PRO A 115 7.65 3.69 14.74
N LYS A 116 8.64 4.38 15.31
CA LYS A 116 9.44 3.82 16.39
C LYS A 116 8.62 3.73 17.68
N GLY A 117 8.56 2.55 18.27
CA GLY A 117 7.90 2.31 19.55
C GLY A 117 6.41 1.95 19.47
N ASP A 118 5.79 2.05 18.30
CA ASP A 118 4.39 1.69 18.10
C ASP A 118 4.24 0.45 17.22
N ALA A 119 3.30 -0.42 17.57
CA ALA A 119 3.03 -1.65 16.83
C ALA A 119 1.96 -1.38 15.74
N CYS A 120 2.28 -0.51 14.80
CA CYS A 120 1.38 -0.16 13.70
C CYS A 120 2.15 0.21 12.44
N GLU A 121 1.46 0.18 11.32
CA GLU A 121 1.86 0.78 10.06
C GLU A 121 1.02 2.03 9.80
N LEU A 122 1.67 3.08 9.35
CA LEU A 122 1.00 4.31 8.95
C LEU A 122 1.11 4.46 7.43
N ASP A 123 -0.04 4.76 6.84
CA ASP A 123 -0.17 5.03 5.41
C ASP A 123 -0.76 6.44 5.24
N ARG A 124 0.10 7.37 4.82
CA ARG A 124 -0.29 8.76 4.57
C ARG A 124 -0.52 8.97 3.09
N VAL A 125 -1.76 9.25 2.73
CA VAL A 125 -2.16 9.54 1.36
C VAL A 125 -2.33 11.03 1.16
N THR A 126 -1.67 11.57 0.14
CA THR A 126 -1.81 12.97 -0.29
C THR A 126 -2.27 12.97 -1.73
N VAL A 127 -3.37 13.66 -2.02
CA VAL A 127 -3.90 13.83 -3.37
C VAL A 127 -3.89 15.30 -3.72
N CYS A 128 -3.32 15.64 -4.87
CA CYS A 128 -3.21 17.01 -5.36
C CYS A 128 -3.80 17.10 -6.78
N ASN A 129 -4.75 18.02 -6.95
CA ASN A 129 -5.24 18.38 -8.27
C ASN A 129 -4.35 19.49 -8.86
N GLU A 130 -3.54 19.16 -9.83
CA GLU A 130 -2.65 20.07 -10.54
C GLU A 130 -3.26 20.55 -11.89
N SER A 131 -4.48 20.09 -12.19
CA SER A 131 -5.21 20.54 -13.38
C SER A 131 -5.85 21.91 -13.17
N ALA A 132 -6.21 22.59 -14.26
CA ALA A 132 -6.92 23.88 -14.20
C ALA A 132 -8.41 23.74 -13.88
N ALA A 133 -8.94 22.51 -13.88
CA ALA A 133 -10.36 22.22 -13.66
C ALA A 133 -10.62 21.68 -12.26
N VAL A 134 -11.80 21.96 -11.73
CA VAL A 134 -12.28 21.29 -10.50
C VAL A 134 -12.52 19.82 -10.82
N LYS A 135 -12.07 18.94 -9.95
CA LYS A 135 -12.26 17.50 -10.05
C LYS A 135 -13.01 16.99 -8.83
N GLU A 136 -13.92 16.08 -9.06
CA GLU A 136 -14.60 15.31 -8.04
C GLU A 136 -14.00 13.90 -8.03
N LEU A 137 -13.42 13.52 -6.91
CA LEU A 137 -12.68 12.26 -6.77
C LEU A 137 -13.25 11.45 -5.62
N ASP A 138 -13.44 10.16 -5.86
CA ASP A 138 -13.70 9.21 -4.76
C ASP A 138 -12.40 8.49 -4.40
N LEU A 139 -12.11 8.41 -3.10
CA LEU A 139 -10.98 7.65 -2.57
C LEU A 139 -11.49 6.45 -1.78
N PHE A 140 -10.90 5.28 -2.06
CA PHE A 140 -11.21 4.04 -1.38
C PHE A 140 -9.94 3.46 -0.76
N SER A 141 -10.00 3.17 0.53
CA SER A 141 -8.99 2.37 1.22
C SER A 141 -9.44 0.92 1.23
N TYR A 142 -8.56 0.03 0.84
CA TYR A 142 -8.79 -1.40 0.80
C TYR A 142 -7.73 -2.13 1.62
N VAL A 143 -8.16 -3.01 2.50
CA VAL A 143 -7.27 -3.85 3.33
C VAL A 143 -7.83 -5.25 3.37
N GLU A 144 -6.98 -6.25 3.16
CA GLU A 144 -7.27 -7.64 3.45
C GLU A 144 -6.51 -8.10 4.69
N PHE A 145 -7.25 -8.63 5.66
CA PHE A 145 -6.66 -9.17 6.88
C PHE A 145 -6.46 -10.67 6.79
N CYS A 146 -5.27 -11.13 7.15
CA CYS A 146 -4.95 -12.53 7.41
C CYS A 146 -5.38 -12.96 8.80
N LEU A 147 -5.23 -12.08 9.78
CA LEU A 147 -5.55 -12.28 11.18
C LEU A 147 -4.94 -13.56 11.74
N TRP A 148 -3.59 -13.65 11.75
CA TRP A 148 -2.79 -14.58 12.52
C TRP A 148 -1.99 -15.60 11.70
N ASP A 149 -2.54 -16.75 11.34
CA ASP A 149 -1.78 -17.84 10.70
C ASP A 149 -1.81 -17.72 9.17
N ALA A 150 -0.65 -17.38 8.59
CA ALA A 150 -0.51 -17.20 7.15
C ALA A 150 -0.68 -18.47 6.32
N VAL A 151 -0.35 -19.63 6.88
CA VAL A 151 -0.47 -20.92 6.19
C VAL A 151 -1.93 -21.37 6.18
N ASP A 152 -2.61 -21.23 7.33
CA ASP A 152 -4.04 -21.53 7.41
C ASP A 152 -4.85 -20.59 6.50
N ASP A 153 -4.54 -19.28 6.50
CA ASP A 153 -5.18 -18.31 5.60
C ASP A 153 -4.98 -18.64 4.11
N SER A 154 -3.83 -19.17 3.73
CA SER A 154 -3.54 -19.52 2.34
C SER A 154 -4.23 -20.79 1.86
N SER A 155 -4.63 -21.67 2.78
CA SER A 155 -5.18 -23.00 2.47
C SER A 155 -6.64 -23.18 2.88
N ASN A 156 -7.14 -22.38 3.82
CA ASN A 156 -8.49 -22.50 4.38
C ASN A 156 -9.40 -21.35 3.93
N PHE A 157 -10.25 -21.59 2.94
CA PHE A 157 -11.18 -20.60 2.40
C PHE A 157 -12.21 -20.05 3.41
N GLN A 158 -12.48 -20.76 4.51
CA GLN A 158 -13.40 -20.29 5.55
C GLN A 158 -12.86 -19.07 6.30
N ARG A 159 -11.55 -18.85 6.29
CA ARG A 159 -10.89 -17.67 6.86
C ARG A 159 -11.17 -16.37 6.10
N ASN A 160 -11.76 -16.45 4.90
CA ASN A 160 -12.14 -15.28 4.12
C ASN A 160 -13.36 -14.51 4.72
N TYR A 161 -14.00 -15.04 5.73
CA TYR A 161 -15.18 -14.44 6.39
C TYR A 161 -14.83 -13.75 7.72
N SER A 162 -13.65 -13.18 7.82
CA SER A 162 -13.26 -12.38 8.99
C SER A 162 -14.12 -11.13 9.08
N THR A 163 -14.58 -10.82 10.29
CA THR A 163 -15.29 -9.57 10.59
C THR A 163 -14.40 -8.70 11.45
N GLY A 164 -14.50 -7.40 11.26
CA GLY A 164 -13.72 -6.41 12.00
C GLY A 164 -14.51 -5.12 12.19
N GLU A 165 -13.97 -4.26 13.00
CA GLU A 165 -14.49 -2.94 13.28
C GLU A 165 -13.52 -1.90 12.72
N VAL A 166 -14.06 -0.86 12.06
CA VAL A 166 -13.27 0.25 11.53
C VAL A 166 -13.71 1.52 12.24
N GLU A 167 -12.79 2.14 12.95
CA GLU A 167 -13.01 3.45 13.54
C GLU A 167 -12.60 4.54 12.55
N VAL A 168 -13.52 5.46 12.27
CA VAL A 168 -13.26 6.62 11.42
C VAL A 168 -13.25 7.87 12.28
N CYS A 169 -12.09 8.52 12.39
CA CYS A 169 -11.94 9.79 13.07
C CYS A 169 -11.65 10.89 12.05
N LEU A 170 -12.54 11.88 11.95
CA LEU A 170 -12.35 13.06 11.10
C LEU A 170 -11.82 14.21 11.95
N LEU A 171 -10.52 14.49 11.83
CA LEU A 171 -9.90 15.67 12.41
C LEU A 171 -10.02 16.83 11.42
N TYR A 172 -10.91 17.75 11.71
CA TYR A 172 -10.98 19.02 10.98
C TYR A 172 -9.97 20.00 11.61
N THR A 173 -8.94 20.35 10.86
CA THR A 173 -8.12 21.51 11.19
C THR A 173 -8.78 22.74 10.58
N SER A 174 -9.27 23.63 11.44
CA SER A 174 -9.75 24.96 11.06
C SER A 174 -8.59 25.88 10.69
#